data_038413ed70bc0a66787a2e7b448930c9
#
_entry.id   038413ed70bc0a66787a2e7b448930c9
#
_cell.length_a   1.000
_cell.length_b   1.000
_cell.length_c   1.000
_cell.angle_alpha   90.00
_cell.angle_beta   90.00
_cell.angle_gamma   90.00
#
_symmetry.space_group_name_H-M   'P 1'
#
loop_
_entity.id
_entity.type
_entity.pdbx_description
1 polymer ?
#
loop_
_entity_poly.entity_id
_entity_poly.type
_entity_poly.pdbx_seq_one_letter_code
_entity_poly.pdbx_strand_id
1 'polypeptide(L)'
;MRSRLADLPFRTLRAVNKMLSGAVSMRVMRDDNLYPWQRNPLAGSVQGSRDLPDGASAYLRRDNPQLIDLVERYRRADSRVTSSSFWTPETLSETDLAYFRGHNSYTDQLSGLHANELTYALTYYALKSSSASDLLASFEEDGAFGVNTFVIDERTVSRDILDSAREVDFIRRHVGWDTQPLKMIDIGAGYGRLVHRLAQAGGARVTAAATDGYAPSTFIADYYLRFRGLPNTSAVALDKVEPWLAEHRPRLATNIHSFSEIAPAAIDWWVERLERQRVEFLMIVPNLSDPANGAALTNGRDNIDEIIGRRGYRLIVREPHHADPAVQKYAIDPSMISLFRWADAG
;
A
#
# COMPACT_ATOMS: atom_id res chain seq x y z
N MET A 1 -8.54 -14.74 35.16
CA MET A 1 -7.35 -14.71 36.06
C MET A 1 -6.67 -13.35 35.92
N ARG A 2 -6.90 -12.40 36.81
CA ARG A 2 -6.13 -11.14 36.81
C ARG A 2 -4.65 -11.49 37.09
N SER A 3 -3.76 -11.06 36.22
CA SER A 3 -2.35 -11.40 36.36
C SER A 3 -1.78 -10.76 37.62
N ARG A 4 -1.07 -11.55 38.45
CA ARG A 4 -0.40 -11.09 39.67
C ARG A 4 0.61 -9.95 39.43
N LEU A 5 0.90 -9.60 38.18
CA LEU A 5 1.77 -8.50 37.80
C LEU A 5 1.11 -7.12 37.95
N ALA A 6 -0.24 -7.05 37.98
CA ALA A 6 -0.97 -5.78 38.11
C ALA A 6 -0.84 -5.15 39.52
N ASP A 7 -0.48 -5.94 40.53
CA ASP A 7 -0.38 -5.51 41.93
C ASP A 7 1.06 -5.21 42.39
N LEU A 8 2.03 -5.20 41.47
CA LEU A 8 3.43 -4.92 41.85
C LEU A 8 3.62 -3.46 42.29
N PRO A 9 4.28 -3.23 43.46
CA PRO A 9 4.63 -1.88 43.89
C PRO A 9 5.46 -1.15 42.83
N PHE A 10 5.29 0.16 42.68
CA PHE A 10 5.96 1.00 41.69
C PHE A 10 7.50 0.81 41.68
N ARG A 11 8.11 0.67 42.84
CA ARG A 11 9.58 0.43 42.98
C ARG A 11 10.00 -0.90 42.35
N THR A 12 9.21 -1.96 42.58
CA THR A 12 9.46 -3.29 42.00
C THR A 12 9.31 -3.29 40.49
N LEU A 13 8.27 -2.63 39.99
CA LEU A 13 8.06 -2.48 38.54
C LEU A 13 9.22 -1.74 37.87
N ARG A 14 9.76 -0.70 38.52
CA ARG A 14 10.90 0.06 38.03
C ARG A 14 12.20 -0.78 38.00
N ALA A 15 12.44 -1.63 39.02
CA ALA A 15 13.57 -2.55 39.02
C ALA A 15 13.46 -3.63 37.94
N VAL A 16 12.28 -4.22 37.81
CA VAL A 16 11.98 -5.19 36.71
C VAL A 16 12.21 -4.57 35.35
N ASN A 17 11.72 -3.35 35.14
CA ASN A 17 11.89 -2.66 33.84
C ASN A 17 13.36 -2.31 33.54
N LYS A 18 14.16 -1.96 34.55
CA LYS A 18 15.58 -1.73 34.38
C LYS A 18 16.29 -3.01 33.91
N MET A 19 15.94 -4.14 34.50
CA MET A 19 16.49 -5.44 34.12
C MET A 19 16.03 -5.86 32.72
N LEU A 20 14.73 -5.80 32.44
CA LEU A 20 14.16 -6.21 31.16
C LEU A 20 14.61 -5.33 29.98
N SER A 21 14.72 -4.01 30.17
CA SER A 21 15.19 -3.11 29.12
C SER A 21 16.66 -3.32 28.77
N GLY A 22 17.49 -3.74 29.72
CA GLY A 22 18.89 -4.07 29.48
C GLY A 22 19.12 -5.46 28.87
N ALA A 23 18.27 -6.43 29.21
CA ALA A 23 18.46 -7.81 28.78
C ALA A 23 17.72 -8.17 27.46
N VAL A 24 16.51 -7.65 27.26
CA VAL A 24 15.61 -8.06 26.16
C VAL A 24 14.89 -6.89 25.49
N SER A 25 15.28 -5.64 25.77
CA SER A 25 14.65 -4.42 25.25
C SER A 25 13.14 -4.32 25.48
N MET A 26 12.64 -4.91 26.58
CA MET A 26 11.23 -4.92 26.96
C MET A 26 10.96 -4.05 28.17
N ARG A 27 9.73 -3.54 28.29
CA ARG A 27 9.23 -2.85 29.49
C ARG A 27 7.82 -3.34 29.81
N VAL A 28 7.54 -3.48 31.14
CA VAL A 28 6.20 -3.74 31.65
C VAL A 28 5.61 -2.42 32.12
N MET A 29 4.44 -2.08 31.62
CA MET A 29 3.71 -0.87 32.02
C MET A 29 2.42 -1.23 32.74
N ARG A 30 1.99 -0.37 33.65
CA ARG A 30 0.65 -0.51 34.23
C ARG A 30 -0.38 0.01 33.27
N ASP A 31 -1.54 -0.63 33.19
CA ASP A 31 -2.61 -0.27 32.27
C ASP A 31 -3.13 1.17 32.50
N ASP A 32 -3.15 1.63 33.75
CA ASP A 32 -3.53 2.99 34.13
C ASP A 32 -2.52 4.08 33.67
N ASN A 33 -1.28 3.67 33.33
CA ASN A 33 -0.25 4.57 32.78
C ASN A 33 -0.21 4.58 31.25
N LEU A 34 -1.07 3.78 30.60
CA LEU A 34 -1.19 3.77 29.16
C LEU A 34 -2.21 4.84 28.71
N TYR A 35 -1.85 5.59 27.69
CA TYR A 35 -2.84 6.43 27.02
C TYR A 35 -3.92 5.58 26.35
N PRO A 36 -5.15 6.11 26.14
CA PRO A 36 -6.24 5.34 25.55
C PRO A 36 -5.87 4.61 24.26
N TRP A 37 -5.10 5.22 23.35
CA TRP A 37 -4.61 4.60 22.11
C TRP A 37 -3.57 3.50 22.32
N GLN A 38 -2.86 3.49 23.44
CA GLN A 38 -1.93 2.40 23.79
C GLN A 38 -2.62 1.18 24.40
N ARG A 39 -3.79 1.41 25.07
CA ARG A 39 -4.60 0.33 25.63
C ARG A 39 -5.42 -0.39 24.55
N ASN A 40 -5.89 0.35 23.61
CA ASN A 40 -6.67 -0.13 22.48
C ASN A 40 -6.27 0.67 21.25
N PRO A 41 -5.42 0.10 20.37
CA PRO A 41 -5.01 0.76 19.13
C PRO A 41 -6.20 1.18 18.25
N LEU A 42 -7.36 0.56 18.45
CA LEU A 42 -8.62 0.89 17.78
C LEU A 42 -9.47 1.90 18.54
N ALA A 43 -9.03 2.37 19.71
CA ALA A 43 -9.76 3.41 20.42
C ALA A 43 -9.83 4.67 19.54
N GLY A 44 -11.03 5.09 19.19
CA GLY A 44 -11.31 6.18 18.24
C GLY A 44 -11.48 5.73 16.80
N SER A 45 -11.11 4.49 16.42
CA SER A 45 -11.47 3.98 15.11
C SER A 45 -12.95 3.62 15.08
N VAL A 46 -13.65 4.12 14.09
CA VAL A 46 -14.89 3.51 13.65
C VAL A 46 -14.48 2.32 12.80
N GLN A 47 -14.67 1.09 13.30
CA GLN A 47 -14.57 -0.06 12.42
C GLN A 47 -15.54 0.19 11.26
N GLY A 48 -15.03 0.18 10.05
CA GLY A 48 -15.84 0.31 8.86
C GLY A 48 -17.00 -0.67 8.93
N SER A 49 -18.13 -0.26 8.42
CA SER A 49 -19.33 -1.11 8.42
C SER A 49 -18.94 -2.53 8.00
N ARG A 50 -19.33 -3.51 8.79
CA ARG A 50 -19.26 -4.91 8.37
C ARG A 50 -20.26 -5.21 7.25
N ASP A 51 -21.05 -4.21 6.87
CA ASP A 51 -21.99 -4.30 5.78
C ASP A 51 -21.22 -4.24 4.46
N LEU A 52 -21.30 -5.30 3.73
CA LEU A 52 -20.74 -5.37 2.39
C LEU A 52 -21.76 -4.81 1.38
N PRO A 53 -21.29 -4.21 0.29
CA PRO A 53 -22.17 -3.87 -0.82
C PRO A 53 -22.95 -5.09 -1.32
N ASP A 54 -24.15 -4.85 -1.84
CA ASP A 54 -25.03 -5.90 -2.34
C ASP A 54 -24.29 -6.84 -3.32
N GLY A 55 -24.41 -8.12 -3.07
CA GLY A 55 -23.78 -9.16 -3.88
C GLY A 55 -22.29 -9.40 -3.61
N ALA A 56 -21.60 -8.54 -2.84
CA ALA A 56 -20.18 -8.66 -2.58
C ALA A 56 -19.82 -9.99 -1.90
N SER A 57 -20.55 -10.36 -0.85
CA SER A 57 -20.33 -11.62 -0.11
C SER A 57 -20.58 -12.87 -0.95
N ALA A 58 -21.45 -12.79 -1.95
CA ALA A 58 -21.72 -13.90 -2.86
C ALA A 58 -20.64 -14.01 -3.96
N TYR A 59 -20.03 -12.90 -4.35
CA TYR A 59 -19.03 -12.84 -5.42
C TYR A 59 -17.59 -13.07 -4.89
N LEU A 60 -17.22 -12.44 -3.81
CA LEU A 60 -15.86 -12.44 -3.24
C LEU A 60 -15.61 -13.71 -2.41
N ARG A 61 -15.61 -14.87 -3.08
CA ARG A 61 -15.45 -16.19 -2.49
C ARG A 61 -14.39 -17.00 -3.22
N ARG A 62 -13.76 -17.91 -2.50
CA ARG A 62 -12.73 -18.81 -3.06
C ARG A 62 -13.24 -19.74 -4.14
N ASP A 63 -14.50 -20.14 -4.03
CA ASP A 63 -15.19 -21.01 -4.99
C ASP A 63 -15.79 -20.26 -6.19
N ASN A 64 -15.54 -18.95 -6.31
CA ASN A 64 -15.96 -18.18 -7.48
C ASN A 64 -15.26 -18.73 -8.74
N PRO A 65 -16.00 -19.11 -9.80
CA PRO A 65 -15.43 -19.66 -11.02
C PRO A 65 -14.39 -18.76 -11.70
N GLN A 66 -14.54 -17.43 -11.59
CA GLN A 66 -13.58 -16.47 -12.17
C GLN A 66 -12.25 -16.47 -11.39
N LEU A 67 -12.29 -16.60 -10.06
CA LEU A 67 -11.07 -16.75 -9.27
C LEU A 67 -10.38 -18.08 -9.55
N ILE A 68 -11.14 -19.17 -9.67
CA ILE A 68 -10.59 -20.49 -10.00
C ILE A 68 -9.90 -20.48 -11.37
N ASP A 69 -10.55 -19.91 -12.40
CA ASP A 69 -9.93 -19.75 -13.73
C ASP A 69 -8.66 -18.91 -13.67
N LEU A 70 -8.71 -17.77 -12.96
CA LEU A 70 -7.57 -16.89 -12.81
C LEU A 70 -6.38 -17.58 -12.12
N VAL A 71 -6.62 -18.34 -11.05
CA VAL A 71 -5.59 -19.11 -10.36
C VAL A 71 -4.96 -20.16 -11.31
N GLU A 72 -5.78 -20.83 -12.12
CA GLU A 72 -5.27 -21.81 -13.07
C GLU A 72 -4.42 -21.18 -14.20
N ARG A 73 -4.78 -19.99 -14.65
CA ARG A 73 -3.99 -19.21 -15.60
C ARG A 73 -2.65 -18.78 -15.02
N TYR A 74 -2.64 -18.35 -13.75
CA TYR A 74 -1.42 -17.93 -13.04
C TYR A 74 -0.47 -19.10 -12.78
N ARG A 75 -0.97 -20.32 -12.59
CA ARG A 75 -0.13 -21.52 -12.49
C ARG A 75 0.68 -21.80 -13.75
N ARG A 76 0.21 -21.33 -14.91
CA ARG A 76 0.89 -21.47 -16.21
C ARG A 76 1.81 -20.28 -16.53
N ALA A 77 1.75 -19.23 -15.72
CA ALA A 77 2.60 -18.06 -15.89
C ALA A 77 4.02 -18.32 -15.38
N ASP A 78 4.91 -17.37 -15.57
CA ASP A 78 6.30 -17.46 -15.13
C ASP A 78 6.40 -17.60 -13.60
N SER A 79 7.01 -18.69 -13.16
CA SER A 79 7.13 -19.01 -11.73
C SER A 79 7.95 -17.98 -10.95
N ARG A 80 8.83 -17.21 -11.59
CA ARG A 80 9.56 -16.12 -10.94
C ARG A 80 8.60 -15.11 -10.29
N VAL A 81 7.44 -14.88 -10.91
CA VAL A 81 6.47 -13.86 -10.47
C VAL A 81 5.37 -14.46 -9.61
N THR A 82 4.98 -15.72 -9.88
CA THR A 82 3.85 -16.36 -9.20
C THR A 82 4.25 -17.15 -7.97
N SER A 83 5.56 -17.42 -7.77
CA SER A 83 6.08 -18.12 -6.60
C SER A 83 6.58 -17.14 -5.56
N SER A 84 5.74 -16.81 -4.60
CA SER A 84 6.11 -16.00 -3.44
C SER A 84 6.15 -16.86 -2.18
N SER A 85 7.08 -16.60 -1.29
CA SER A 85 7.11 -17.22 0.04
C SER A 85 6.07 -16.64 0.99
N PHE A 86 5.58 -15.43 0.71
CA PHE A 86 4.58 -14.73 1.51
C PHE A 86 3.18 -14.86 0.91
N TRP A 87 3.01 -14.58 -0.39
CA TRP A 87 1.73 -14.62 -1.08
C TRP A 87 1.41 -16.04 -1.56
N THR A 88 0.92 -16.88 -0.64
CA THR A 88 0.47 -18.24 -0.90
C THR A 88 -1.07 -18.29 -1.01
N PRO A 89 -1.67 -19.38 -1.51
CA PRO A 89 -3.13 -19.51 -1.56
C PRO A 89 -3.83 -19.32 -0.21
N GLU A 90 -3.10 -19.53 0.90
CA GLU A 90 -3.61 -19.44 2.27
C GLU A 90 -3.44 -18.05 2.90
N THR A 91 -2.68 -17.16 2.28
CA THR A 91 -2.38 -15.81 2.84
C THR A 91 -3.63 -14.99 3.09
N LEU A 92 -4.63 -15.07 2.21
CA LEU A 92 -5.92 -14.45 2.42
C LEU A 92 -6.95 -15.49 2.84
N SER A 93 -7.65 -15.25 3.94
CA SER A 93 -8.80 -16.05 4.35
C SER A 93 -10.03 -15.76 3.48
N GLU A 94 -11.09 -16.57 3.61
CA GLU A 94 -12.39 -16.29 2.96
C GLU A 94 -12.95 -14.92 3.40
N THR A 95 -12.77 -14.58 4.68
CA THR A 95 -13.18 -13.28 5.22
C THR A 95 -12.39 -12.13 4.61
N ASP A 96 -11.07 -12.31 4.40
CA ASP A 96 -10.21 -11.27 3.83
C ASP A 96 -10.55 -10.96 2.38
N LEU A 97 -11.04 -11.95 1.62
CA LEU A 97 -11.53 -11.71 0.25
C LEU A 97 -12.69 -10.72 0.20
N ALA A 98 -13.59 -10.76 1.19
CA ALA A 98 -14.73 -9.87 1.27
C ALA A 98 -14.40 -8.54 1.96
N TYR A 99 -13.54 -8.58 2.98
CA TYR A 99 -13.14 -7.42 3.79
C TYR A 99 -11.71 -6.98 3.49
N PHE A 100 -11.34 -6.96 2.22
CA PHE A 100 -9.98 -6.74 1.74
C PHE A 100 -9.41 -5.36 2.09
N ARG A 101 -10.22 -4.37 2.42
CA ARG A 101 -9.77 -3.06 2.92
C ARG A 101 -9.63 -3.00 4.43
N GLY A 102 -9.98 -4.06 5.14
CA GLY A 102 -9.80 -4.20 6.58
C GLY A 102 -8.36 -4.50 6.98
N HIS A 103 -8.18 -4.83 8.26
CA HIS A 103 -6.88 -5.29 8.75
C HIS A 103 -6.64 -6.73 8.30
N ASN A 104 -5.75 -6.90 7.35
CA ASN A 104 -5.36 -8.19 6.76
C ASN A 104 -3.95 -8.09 6.15
N SER A 105 -3.54 -9.09 5.39
CA SER A 105 -2.23 -9.13 4.75
C SER A 105 -1.98 -8.03 3.72
N TYR A 106 -3.01 -7.41 3.13
CA TYR A 106 -2.84 -6.27 2.23
C TYR A 106 -2.59 -4.96 2.97
N THR A 107 -3.22 -4.81 4.13
CA THR A 107 -3.24 -3.54 4.81
C THR A 107 -3.05 -3.77 6.30
N ASP A 108 -1.80 -3.77 6.74
CA ASP A 108 -1.49 -3.78 8.16
C ASP A 108 -1.83 -2.42 8.76
N GLN A 109 -3.09 -2.24 9.14
CA GLN A 109 -3.59 -0.98 9.69
C GLN A 109 -3.47 -0.89 11.20
N LEU A 110 -3.25 -2.01 11.87
CA LEU A 110 -3.48 -2.13 13.31
C LEU A 110 -2.30 -2.73 14.08
N SER A 111 -1.28 -3.23 13.40
CA SER A 111 -0.09 -3.74 14.07
C SER A 111 0.93 -2.62 14.29
N GLY A 112 1.42 -2.55 15.51
CA GLY A 112 2.45 -1.61 15.92
C GLY A 112 1.95 -0.37 16.66
N LEU A 113 2.90 0.35 17.24
CA LEU A 113 2.66 1.55 18.05
C LEU A 113 2.13 2.75 17.25
N HIS A 114 2.17 2.66 15.92
CA HIS A 114 1.83 3.76 15.01
C HIS A 114 0.40 3.70 14.43
N ALA A 115 -0.30 2.58 14.60
CA ALA A 115 -1.66 2.42 14.09
C ALA A 115 -2.73 2.93 15.07
N ASN A 116 -2.71 4.23 15.36
CA ASN A 116 -3.62 4.85 16.31
C ASN A 116 -4.13 6.20 15.81
N GLU A 117 -5.17 6.71 16.45
CA GLU A 117 -5.81 7.97 16.10
C GLU A 117 -4.83 9.16 16.02
N LEU A 118 -3.84 9.22 16.91
CA LEU A 118 -2.86 10.30 16.93
C LEU A 118 -1.97 10.28 15.67
N THR A 119 -1.55 9.08 15.24
CA THR A 119 -0.76 8.90 14.02
C THR A 119 -1.56 9.30 12.78
N TYR A 120 -2.84 8.91 12.72
CA TYR A 120 -3.75 9.33 11.65
C TYR A 120 -3.97 10.84 11.65
N ALA A 121 -4.20 11.45 12.83
CA ALA A 121 -4.37 12.90 12.96
C ALA A 121 -3.11 13.66 12.55
N LEU A 122 -1.92 13.21 12.99
CA LEU A 122 -0.65 13.80 12.58
C LEU A 122 -0.47 13.78 11.06
N THR A 123 -0.73 12.62 10.44
CA THR A 123 -0.65 12.46 8.98
C THR A 123 -1.66 13.36 8.26
N TYR A 124 -2.91 13.36 8.73
CA TYR A 124 -3.98 14.18 8.16
C TYR A 124 -3.64 15.68 8.17
N TYR A 125 -3.21 16.24 9.31
CA TYR A 125 -2.88 17.65 9.41
C TYR A 125 -1.61 18.00 8.64
N ALA A 126 -0.64 17.10 8.53
CA ALA A 126 0.52 17.31 7.68
C ALA A 126 0.12 17.39 6.19
N LEU A 127 -0.73 16.49 5.72
CA LEU A 127 -1.25 16.53 4.35
C LEU A 127 -2.13 17.76 4.10
N LYS A 128 -3.00 18.10 5.05
CA LYS A 128 -3.85 19.29 4.97
C LYS A 128 -3.04 20.58 4.83
N SER A 129 -1.80 20.59 5.30
CA SER A 129 -0.88 21.73 5.21
C SER A 129 0.13 21.62 4.06
N SER A 130 -0.03 20.66 3.16
CA SER A 130 0.89 20.38 2.05
C SER A 130 0.23 20.62 0.68
N SER A 131 0.99 20.37 -0.39
CA SER A 131 0.49 20.36 -1.78
C SER A 131 -0.61 19.31 -2.04
N ALA A 132 -0.74 18.31 -1.16
CA ALA A 132 -1.76 17.27 -1.27
C ALA A 132 -3.12 17.69 -0.67
N SER A 133 -3.26 18.89 -0.14
CA SER A 133 -4.44 19.35 0.60
C SER A 133 -5.75 19.27 -0.20
N ASP A 134 -5.72 19.64 -1.47
CA ASP A 134 -6.88 19.57 -2.37
C ASP A 134 -7.27 18.14 -2.70
N LEU A 135 -6.29 17.26 -2.89
CA LEU A 135 -6.52 15.82 -3.09
C LEU A 135 -7.11 15.18 -1.83
N LEU A 136 -6.52 15.48 -0.67
CA LEU A 136 -7.08 15.03 0.61
C LEU A 136 -8.53 15.49 0.78
N ALA A 137 -8.84 16.74 0.40
CA ALA A 137 -10.19 17.27 0.48
C ALA A 137 -11.18 16.62 -0.49
N SER A 138 -10.72 16.19 -1.67
CA SER A 138 -11.54 15.58 -2.73
C SER A 138 -11.82 14.09 -2.53
N PHE A 139 -10.99 13.38 -1.76
CA PHE A 139 -11.17 11.95 -1.52
C PHE A 139 -12.17 11.71 -0.39
N GLU A 140 -13.22 10.96 -0.68
CA GLU A 140 -14.22 10.55 0.29
C GLU A 140 -13.99 9.10 0.73
N GLU A 141 -14.30 8.82 2.01
CA GLU A 141 -14.25 7.49 2.60
C GLU A 141 -15.65 7.00 2.96
N ASP A 142 -16.05 5.91 2.35
CA ASP A 142 -17.36 5.29 2.54
C ASP A 142 -17.40 4.14 3.55
N GLY A 143 -16.23 3.73 4.06
CA GLY A 143 -16.12 2.62 5.01
C GLY A 143 -16.32 1.23 4.40
N ALA A 144 -16.51 1.12 3.10
CA ALA A 144 -16.80 -0.15 2.44
C ALA A 144 -15.67 -1.17 2.54
N PHE A 145 -16.03 -2.47 2.52
CA PHE A 145 -15.12 -3.62 2.56
C PHE A 145 -14.23 -3.68 3.82
N GLY A 146 -14.78 -3.20 4.95
CA GLY A 146 -14.18 -3.36 6.27
C GLY A 146 -13.00 -2.43 6.58
N VAL A 147 -12.79 -1.37 5.82
CA VAL A 147 -11.72 -0.41 6.08
C VAL A 147 -11.84 0.20 7.47
N ASN A 148 -10.71 0.32 8.18
CA ASN A 148 -10.67 1.02 9.46
C ASN A 148 -10.64 2.53 9.22
N THR A 149 -11.50 3.25 9.93
CA THR A 149 -11.64 4.69 9.80
C THR A 149 -11.52 5.39 11.14
N PHE A 150 -11.10 6.64 11.10
CA PHE A 150 -11.13 7.58 12.22
C PHE A 150 -11.93 8.81 11.79
N VAL A 151 -12.51 9.51 12.76
CA VAL A 151 -13.12 10.81 12.50
C VAL A 151 -12.13 11.90 12.94
N ILE A 152 -11.60 12.65 12.00
CA ILE A 152 -10.65 13.72 12.23
C ILE A 152 -11.18 14.97 11.55
N ASP A 153 -11.34 16.07 12.30
CA ASP A 153 -11.83 17.34 11.77
C ASP A 153 -13.20 17.17 11.06
N GLU A 154 -14.10 16.42 11.70
CA GLU A 154 -15.45 16.06 11.23
C GLU A 154 -15.47 15.20 9.94
N ARG A 155 -14.31 14.70 9.49
CA ARG A 155 -14.21 13.85 8.31
C ARG A 155 -13.88 12.42 8.67
N THR A 156 -14.47 11.50 7.93
CA THR A 156 -14.08 10.09 7.96
C THR A 156 -12.78 9.92 7.17
N VAL A 157 -11.75 9.42 7.84
CA VAL A 157 -10.40 9.28 7.32
C VAL A 157 -9.95 7.83 7.45
N SER A 158 -9.34 7.29 6.42
CA SER A 158 -8.70 5.97 6.39
C SER A 158 -7.24 6.08 5.97
N ARG A 159 -6.47 5.03 6.19
CA ARG A 159 -5.12 4.91 5.63
C ARG A 159 -5.13 5.05 4.10
N ASP A 160 -6.12 4.43 3.45
CA ASP A 160 -6.31 4.51 1.98
C ASP A 160 -6.28 5.98 1.49
N ILE A 161 -7.07 6.86 2.11
CA ILE A 161 -7.12 8.28 1.72
C ILE A 161 -5.78 8.97 1.97
N LEU A 162 -5.17 8.73 3.13
CA LEU A 162 -3.95 9.45 3.53
C LEU A 162 -2.76 9.08 2.64
N ASP A 163 -2.52 7.78 2.45
CA ASP A 163 -1.44 7.30 1.59
C ASP A 163 -1.68 7.74 0.14
N SER A 164 -2.93 7.58 -0.36
CA SER A 164 -3.27 7.95 -1.73
C SER A 164 -3.14 9.44 -2.00
N ALA A 165 -3.52 10.31 -1.07
CA ALA A 165 -3.38 11.75 -1.26
C ALA A 165 -1.90 12.14 -1.46
N ARG A 166 -1.00 11.53 -0.72
CA ARG A 166 0.44 11.78 -0.83
C ARG A 166 1.04 11.22 -2.11
N GLU A 167 0.70 9.97 -2.45
CA GLU A 167 1.21 9.29 -3.64
C GLU A 167 0.71 9.93 -4.94
N VAL A 168 -0.58 10.28 -4.99
CA VAL A 168 -1.19 10.96 -6.15
C VAL A 168 -0.61 12.39 -6.30
N ASP A 169 -0.37 13.10 -5.18
CA ASP A 169 0.32 14.40 -5.22
C ASP A 169 1.74 14.28 -5.78
N PHE A 170 2.48 13.26 -5.37
CA PHE A 170 3.81 12.98 -5.92
C PHE A 170 3.76 12.76 -7.44
N ILE A 171 2.84 11.90 -7.91
CA ILE A 171 2.65 11.64 -9.35
C ILE A 171 2.27 12.93 -10.07
N ARG A 172 1.35 13.74 -9.50
CA ARG A 172 0.91 15.02 -10.07
C ARG A 172 2.07 15.99 -10.26
N ARG A 173 2.92 16.14 -9.25
CA ARG A 173 4.05 17.09 -9.27
C ARG A 173 5.18 16.67 -10.22
N HIS A 174 5.48 15.39 -10.32
CA HIS A 174 6.68 14.92 -11.03
C HIS A 174 6.40 14.31 -12.41
N VAL A 175 5.22 13.74 -12.62
CA VAL A 175 4.80 13.16 -13.90
C VAL A 175 3.71 13.98 -14.55
N GLY A 176 2.66 14.32 -13.79
CA GLY A 176 1.54 15.15 -14.21
C GLY A 176 0.64 14.52 -15.28
N TRP A 177 -0.53 15.09 -15.42
CA TRP A 177 -1.52 14.75 -16.46
C TRP A 177 -2.21 15.96 -17.08
N ASP A 178 -1.85 17.18 -16.68
CA ASP A 178 -2.50 18.41 -17.13
C ASP A 178 -2.10 18.76 -18.58
N THR A 179 -0.83 18.57 -18.92
CA THR A 179 -0.31 18.85 -20.26
C THR A 179 -0.51 17.68 -21.21
N GLN A 180 -0.40 16.46 -20.71
CA GLN A 180 -0.53 15.21 -21.47
C GLN A 180 -1.32 14.19 -20.65
N PRO A 181 -2.34 13.52 -21.23
CA PRO A 181 -3.05 12.44 -20.55
C PRO A 181 -2.09 11.37 -20.02
N LEU A 182 -2.35 10.89 -18.81
CA LEU A 182 -1.54 9.88 -18.16
C LEU A 182 -2.16 8.50 -18.35
N LYS A 183 -1.39 7.58 -18.93
CA LYS A 183 -1.67 6.14 -18.84
C LYS A 183 -0.69 5.50 -17.87
N MET A 184 -1.19 4.70 -16.94
CA MET A 184 -0.34 4.06 -15.94
C MET A 184 -0.74 2.62 -15.67
N ILE A 185 0.24 1.84 -15.19
CA ILE A 185 0.03 0.49 -14.64
C ILE A 185 0.61 0.42 -13.23
N ASP A 186 -0.20 -0.09 -12.29
CA ASP A 186 0.21 -0.35 -10.92
C ASP A 186 0.54 -1.83 -10.76
N ILE A 187 1.78 -2.14 -10.40
CA ILE A 187 2.32 -3.49 -10.28
C ILE A 187 2.30 -3.90 -8.82
N GLY A 188 1.73 -5.05 -8.50
CA GLY A 188 1.48 -5.45 -7.12
C GLY A 188 0.40 -4.57 -6.47
N ALA A 189 -0.62 -4.24 -7.27
CA ALA A 189 -1.64 -3.26 -6.94
C ALA A 189 -2.58 -3.68 -5.79
N GLY A 190 -2.48 -4.92 -5.29
CA GLY A 190 -3.39 -5.44 -4.28
C GLY A 190 -4.84 -5.35 -4.77
N TYR A 191 -5.67 -4.59 -4.07
CA TYR A 191 -7.06 -4.38 -4.46
C TYR A 191 -7.29 -3.19 -5.42
N GLY A 192 -6.23 -2.52 -5.89
CA GLY A 192 -6.34 -1.42 -6.85
C GLY A 192 -6.56 -0.04 -6.22
N ARG A 193 -6.13 0.18 -4.98
CA ARG A 193 -6.27 1.44 -4.24
C ARG A 193 -5.79 2.65 -5.03
N LEU A 194 -4.51 2.64 -5.46
CA LEU A 194 -3.90 3.76 -6.16
C LEU A 194 -4.58 4.01 -7.52
N VAL A 195 -4.90 2.93 -8.25
CA VAL A 195 -5.61 3.03 -9.55
C VAL A 195 -6.94 3.77 -9.39
N HIS A 196 -7.74 3.41 -8.38
CA HIS A 196 -8.99 4.10 -8.06
C HIS A 196 -8.76 5.59 -7.75
N ARG A 197 -7.85 5.92 -6.82
CA ARG A 197 -7.65 7.30 -6.36
C ARG A 197 -7.00 8.19 -7.43
N LEU A 198 -6.08 7.66 -8.21
CA LEU A 198 -5.48 8.40 -9.31
C LEU A 198 -6.50 8.70 -10.43
N ALA A 199 -7.35 7.71 -10.77
CA ALA A 199 -8.41 7.92 -11.74
C ALA A 199 -9.48 8.89 -11.22
N GLN A 200 -9.81 8.86 -9.92
CA GLN A 200 -10.69 9.84 -9.28
C GLN A 200 -10.11 11.26 -9.39
N ALA A 201 -8.82 11.44 -9.11
CA ALA A 201 -8.17 12.75 -9.17
C ALA A 201 -8.00 13.28 -10.60
N GLY A 202 -7.65 12.42 -11.55
CA GLY A 202 -7.35 12.83 -12.93
C GLY A 202 -8.53 12.76 -13.91
N GLY A 203 -9.63 12.13 -13.51
CA GLY A 203 -10.85 11.99 -14.33
C GLY A 203 -10.54 11.40 -15.72
N ALA A 204 -11.11 11.99 -16.77
CA ALA A 204 -10.93 11.54 -18.15
C ALA A 204 -9.48 11.67 -18.66
N ARG A 205 -8.59 12.36 -17.95
CA ARG A 205 -7.18 12.54 -18.34
C ARG A 205 -6.28 11.40 -17.87
N VAL A 206 -6.79 10.49 -17.03
CA VAL A 206 -6.04 9.36 -16.51
C VAL A 206 -6.67 8.05 -16.97
N THR A 207 -5.86 7.14 -17.49
CA THR A 207 -6.20 5.72 -17.69
C THR A 207 -5.26 4.90 -16.82
N ALA A 208 -5.81 4.10 -15.91
CA ALA A 208 -5.03 3.38 -14.93
C ALA A 208 -5.42 1.90 -14.87
N ALA A 209 -4.42 1.02 -14.79
CA ALA A 209 -4.62 -0.41 -14.66
C ALA A 209 -3.91 -0.97 -13.42
N ALA A 210 -4.57 -1.89 -12.75
CA ALA A 210 -4.02 -2.69 -11.65
C ALA A 210 -3.56 -4.03 -12.18
N THR A 211 -2.37 -4.49 -11.78
CA THR A 211 -1.91 -5.86 -12.03
C THR A 211 -1.17 -6.41 -10.82
N ASP A 212 -1.16 -7.72 -10.67
CA ASP A 212 -0.52 -8.37 -9.53
C ASP A 212 0.02 -9.75 -9.92
N GLY A 213 1.09 -10.20 -9.26
CA GLY A 213 1.61 -11.57 -9.36
C GLY A 213 0.76 -12.61 -8.61
N TYR A 214 -0.17 -12.17 -7.76
CA TYR A 214 -1.05 -12.99 -6.94
C TYR A 214 -2.49 -12.93 -7.49
N ALA A 215 -3.01 -14.06 -7.96
CA ALA A 215 -4.31 -14.13 -8.62
C ALA A 215 -5.49 -13.56 -7.80
N PRO A 216 -5.61 -13.84 -6.47
CA PRO A 216 -6.66 -13.23 -5.66
C PRO A 216 -6.62 -11.71 -5.63
N SER A 217 -5.44 -11.08 -5.65
CA SER A 217 -5.31 -9.61 -5.74
C SER A 217 -5.95 -9.08 -7.01
N THR A 218 -5.63 -9.68 -8.16
CA THR A 218 -6.22 -9.26 -9.45
C THR A 218 -7.73 -9.47 -9.48
N PHE A 219 -8.23 -10.56 -8.89
CA PHE A 219 -9.66 -10.82 -8.78
C PHE A 219 -10.38 -9.77 -7.93
N ILE A 220 -9.81 -9.42 -6.77
CA ILE A 220 -10.35 -8.37 -5.88
C ILE A 220 -10.27 -7.01 -6.56
N ALA A 221 -9.15 -6.68 -7.21
CA ALA A 221 -8.98 -5.41 -7.94
C ALA A 221 -10.03 -5.26 -9.04
N ASP A 222 -10.31 -6.31 -9.82
CA ASP A 222 -11.34 -6.29 -10.84
C ASP A 222 -12.73 -6.00 -10.25
N TYR A 223 -13.07 -6.68 -9.14
CA TYR A 223 -14.33 -6.42 -8.45
C TYR A 223 -14.41 -4.99 -7.91
N TYR A 224 -13.35 -4.54 -7.22
CA TYR A 224 -13.31 -3.23 -6.58
C TYR A 224 -13.38 -2.09 -7.59
N LEU A 225 -12.61 -2.15 -8.67
CA LEU A 225 -12.61 -1.10 -9.69
C LEU A 225 -13.97 -1.02 -10.42
N ARG A 226 -14.60 -2.16 -10.70
CA ARG A 226 -15.99 -2.18 -11.22
C ARG A 226 -16.99 -1.60 -10.23
N PHE A 227 -16.86 -1.93 -8.94
CA PHE A 227 -17.69 -1.36 -7.89
C PHE A 227 -17.56 0.17 -7.80
N ARG A 228 -16.33 0.68 -7.93
CA ARG A 228 -16.06 2.13 -7.94
C ARG A 228 -16.58 2.83 -9.20
N GLY A 229 -16.82 2.10 -10.26
CA GLY A 229 -17.51 2.59 -11.45
C GLY A 229 -16.79 3.71 -12.21
N LEU A 230 -15.48 3.88 -12.00
CA LEU A 230 -14.71 4.89 -12.73
C LEU A 230 -14.40 4.38 -14.14
N PRO A 231 -14.73 5.14 -15.18
CA PRO A 231 -14.29 4.84 -16.52
C PRO A 231 -12.75 4.91 -16.58
N ASN A 232 -12.12 4.23 -17.48
CA ASN A 232 -10.67 4.23 -17.67
C ASN A 232 -9.87 3.56 -16.53
N THR A 233 -10.52 2.72 -15.72
CA THR A 233 -9.84 1.83 -14.77
C THR A 233 -10.05 0.36 -15.16
N SER A 234 -9.04 -0.47 -14.93
CA SER A 234 -9.13 -1.92 -15.23
C SER A 234 -8.20 -2.73 -14.32
N ALA A 235 -8.53 -4.00 -14.13
CA ALA A 235 -7.59 -4.99 -13.61
C ALA A 235 -7.08 -5.85 -14.78
N VAL A 236 -5.77 -6.05 -14.84
CA VAL A 236 -5.08 -6.76 -15.92
C VAL A 236 -4.47 -8.02 -15.36
N ALA A 237 -4.95 -9.18 -15.81
CA ALA A 237 -4.39 -10.46 -15.41
C ALA A 237 -2.95 -10.62 -15.92
N LEU A 238 -2.12 -11.37 -15.18
CA LEU A 238 -0.69 -11.50 -15.43
C LEU A 238 -0.35 -11.95 -16.87
N ASP A 239 -1.14 -12.87 -17.43
CA ASP A 239 -1.00 -13.34 -18.81
C ASP A 239 -1.43 -12.31 -19.87
N LYS A 240 -2.03 -11.21 -19.47
CA LYS A 240 -2.47 -10.11 -20.34
C LYS A 240 -1.63 -8.83 -20.18
N VAL A 241 -0.63 -8.85 -19.31
CA VAL A 241 0.19 -7.66 -19.04
C VAL A 241 0.97 -7.22 -20.29
N GLU A 242 1.68 -8.12 -20.98
CA GLU A 242 2.46 -7.74 -22.16
C GLU A 242 1.59 -7.19 -23.31
N PRO A 243 0.47 -7.86 -23.71
CA PRO A 243 -0.46 -7.29 -24.67
C PRO A 243 -1.00 -5.93 -24.24
N TRP A 244 -1.38 -5.79 -22.96
CA TRP A 244 -1.90 -4.53 -22.43
C TRP A 244 -0.86 -3.40 -22.50
N LEU A 245 0.38 -3.65 -22.10
CA LEU A 245 1.48 -2.69 -22.18
C LEU A 245 1.74 -2.25 -23.62
N ALA A 246 1.75 -3.18 -24.57
CA ALA A 246 1.98 -2.91 -25.98
C ALA A 246 0.85 -2.04 -26.59
N GLU A 247 -0.40 -2.31 -26.24
CA GLU A 247 -1.58 -1.58 -26.72
C GLU A 247 -1.69 -0.19 -26.11
N HIS A 248 -1.56 -0.10 -24.78
CA HIS A 248 -1.83 1.13 -24.04
C HIS A 248 -0.62 2.06 -23.92
N ARG A 249 0.61 1.52 -24.01
CA ARG A 249 1.86 2.26 -23.90
C ARG A 249 1.85 3.22 -22.71
N PRO A 250 1.76 2.71 -21.47
CA PRO A 250 1.70 3.56 -20.30
C PRO A 250 2.98 4.37 -20.16
N ARG A 251 2.83 5.63 -19.72
CA ARG A 251 3.98 6.50 -19.43
C ARG A 251 4.54 6.27 -18.03
N LEU A 252 3.73 5.76 -17.10
CA LEU A 252 4.09 5.50 -15.71
C LEU A 252 3.79 4.06 -15.33
N ALA A 253 4.73 3.42 -14.66
CA ALA A 253 4.49 2.26 -13.83
C ALA A 253 4.69 2.64 -12.36
N THR A 254 3.91 2.03 -11.47
CA THR A 254 4.07 2.20 -10.01
C THR A 254 4.23 0.85 -9.34
N ASN A 255 4.95 0.84 -8.23
CA ASN A 255 4.98 -0.27 -7.29
C ASN A 255 5.05 0.28 -5.88
N ILE A 256 4.04 -0.06 -5.09
CA ILE A 256 3.94 0.37 -3.70
C ILE A 256 4.01 -0.86 -2.84
N HIS A 257 5.05 -0.94 -2.01
CA HIS A 257 5.37 -1.99 -1.04
C HIS A 257 5.73 -3.35 -1.65
N SER A 258 5.06 -3.79 -2.70
CA SER A 258 5.11 -5.16 -3.24
C SER A 258 6.52 -5.61 -3.67
N PHE A 259 7.35 -4.74 -4.26
CA PHE A 259 8.73 -5.10 -4.62
C PHE A 259 9.60 -5.43 -3.40
N SER A 260 9.26 -4.89 -2.23
CA SER A 260 9.94 -5.27 -0.99
C SER A 260 9.65 -6.72 -0.54
N GLU A 261 8.57 -7.32 -1.01
CA GLU A 261 8.04 -8.61 -0.56
C GLU A 261 8.35 -9.77 -1.52
N ILE A 262 8.91 -9.48 -2.69
CA ILE A 262 9.17 -10.47 -3.73
C ILE A 262 10.68 -10.65 -4.00
N ALA A 263 11.02 -11.75 -4.64
CA ALA A 263 12.40 -12.07 -4.96
C ALA A 263 12.99 -11.11 -6.02
N PRO A 264 14.31 -10.83 -6.00
CA PRO A 264 14.98 -10.01 -7.02
C PRO A 264 14.71 -10.43 -8.46
N ALA A 265 14.59 -11.73 -8.73
CA ALA A 265 14.27 -12.26 -10.05
C ALA A 265 12.85 -11.89 -10.53
N ALA A 266 11.91 -11.74 -9.60
CA ALA A 266 10.56 -11.27 -9.91
C ALA A 266 10.55 -9.76 -10.23
N ILE A 267 11.31 -8.97 -9.47
CA ILE A 267 11.47 -7.54 -9.75
C ILE A 267 12.09 -7.34 -11.13
N ASP A 268 13.19 -8.05 -11.41
CA ASP A 268 13.86 -8.00 -12.71
C ASP A 268 12.92 -8.38 -13.86
N TRP A 269 12.07 -9.40 -13.67
CA TRP A 269 11.05 -9.82 -14.63
C TRP A 269 10.05 -8.69 -14.95
N TRP A 270 9.57 -7.97 -13.93
CA TRP A 270 8.66 -6.84 -14.12
C TRP A 270 9.35 -5.68 -14.86
N VAL A 271 10.54 -5.29 -14.40
CA VAL A 271 11.28 -4.15 -14.97
C VAL A 271 11.72 -4.42 -16.41
N GLU A 272 12.07 -5.68 -16.74
CA GLU A 272 12.34 -6.09 -18.13
C GLU A 272 11.17 -5.80 -19.08
N ARG A 273 9.94 -6.03 -18.63
CA ARG A 273 8.75 -5.75 -19.44
C ARG A 273 8.50 -4.27 -19.62
N LEU A 274 8.74 -3.49 -18.59
CA LEU A 274 8.65 -2.04 -18.66
C LEU A 274 9.72 -1.47 -19.61
N GLU A 275 10.94 -1.97 -19.54
CA GLU A 275 12.05 -1.63 -20.44
C GLU A 275 11.69 -1.93 -21.91
N ARG A 276 11.23 -3.14 -22.22
CA ARG A 276 10.81 -3.54 -23.58
C ARG A 276 9.75 -2.64 -24.17
N GLN A 277 8.84 -2.16 -23.34
CA GLN A 277 7.75 -1.27 -23.76
C GLN A 277 8.11 0.22 -23.61
N ARG A 278 9.35 0.52 -23.19
CA ARG A 278 9.88 1.88 -23.00
C ARG A 278 8.98 2.74 -22.10
N VAL A 279 8.50 2.15 -21.01
CA VAL A 279 7.72 2.89 -20.01
C VAL A 279 8.63 3.97 -19.42
N GLU A 280 8.26 5.24 -19.57
CA GLU A 280 9.15 6.36 -19.28
C GLU A 280 9.49 6.46 -17.78
N PHE A 281 8.50 6.31 -16.91
CA PHE A 281 8.63 6.48 -15.47
C PHE A 281 8.30 5.21 -14.69
N LEU A 282 9.06 4.99 -13.63
CA LEU A 282 8.79 3.95 -12.63
C LEU A 282 8.85 4.58 -11.23
N MET A 283 7.72 4.60 -10.53
CA MET A 283 7.62 5.08 -9.15
C MET A 283 7.67 3.90 -8.19
N ILE A 284 8.51 4.00 -7.15
CA ILE A 284 8.68 2.97 -6.11
C ILE A 284 8.44 3.59 -4.73
N VAL A 285 7.60 2.95 -3.95
CA VAL A 285 7.43 3.17 -2.50
C VAL A 285 7.73 1.86 -1.79
N PRO A 286 8.90 1.68 -1.16
CA PRO A 286 9.27 0.42 -0.53
C PRO A 286 8.75 0.31 0.91
N ASN A 287 8.61 -0.91 1.43
CA ASN A 287 8.43 -1.15 2.88
C ASN A 287 9.70 -0.84 3.67
N LEU A 288 10.86 -0.97 3.05
CA LEU A 288 12.15 -0.82 3.68
C LEU A 288 13.08 0.02 2.81
N SER A 289 13.74 0.98 3.42
CA SER A 289 14.77 1.80 2.76
C SER A 289 16.11 1.70 3.50
N ASP A 290 17.20 1.84 2.76
CA ASP A 290 18.55 1.94 3.31
C ASP A 290 18.66 3.25 4.14
N PRO A 291 19.00 3.17 5.43
CA PRO A 291 19.11 4.37 6.27
C PRO A 291 20.17 5.37 5.80
N ALA A 292 21.17 4.93 5.06
CA ALA A 292 22.30 5.77 4.63
C ALA A 292 21.97 6.64 3.40
N ASN A 293 21.19 6.11 2.45
CA ASN A 293 20.95 6.76 1.18
C ASN A 293 19.48 6.71 0.69
N GLY A 294 18.61 6.07 1.46
CA GLY A 294 17.18 5.94 1.14
C GLY A 294 16.86 4.95 0.01
N ALA A 295 17.84 4.16 -0.47
CA ALA A 295 17.61 3.19 -1.52
C ALA A 295 16.53 2.16 -1.11
N ALA A 296 15.68 1.80 -2.05
CA ALA A 296 14.63 0.82 -1.83
C ALA A 296 15.23 -0.59 -1.64
N LEU A 297 14.75 -1.30 -0.61
CA LEU A 297 15.25 -2.63 -0.27
C LEU A 297 14.11 -3.66 -0.26
N THR A 298 14.45 -4.90 -0.63
CA THR A 298 13.60 -6.06 -0.34
C THR A 298 13.64 -6.40 1.16
N ASN A 299 12.69 -7.21 1.63
CA ASN A 299 12.73 -7.77 2.98
C ASN A 299 14.01 -8.61 3.21
N GLY A 300 14.58 -9.19 2.14
CA GLY A 300 15.88 -9.86 2.14
C GLY A 300 17.08 -8.92 2.08
N ARG A 301 16.85 -7.59 2.06
CA ARG A 301 17.84 -6.51 1.95
C ARG A 301 18.57 -6.42 0.60
N ASP A 302 18.02 -7.01 -0.45
CA ASP A 302 18.53 -6.76 -1.81
C ASP A 302 18.20 -5.33 -2.24
N ASN A 303 19.11 -4.68 -2.94
CA ASN A 303 18.95 -3.32 -3.40
C ASN A 303 18.06 -3.27 -4.66
N ILE A 304 16.83 -2.79 -4.51
CA ILE A 304 15.84 -2.66 -5.60
C ILE A 304 16.32 -1.64 -6.62
N ASP A 305 16.94 -0.54 -6.20
CA ASP A 305 17.46 0.50 -7.09
C ASP A 305 18.50 -0.06 -8.07
N GLU A 306 19.38 -0.95 -7.60
CA GLU A 306 20.38 -1.60 -8.47
C GLU A 306 19.72 -2.53 -9.49
N ILE A 307 18.66 -3.26 -9.10
CA ILE A 307 17.93 -4.13 -10.02
C ILE A 307 17.29 -3.28 -11.13
N ILE A 308 16.64 -2.19 -10.76
CA ILE A 308 16.01 -1.24 -11.69
C ILE A 308 17.07 -0.56 -12.57
N GLY A 309 18.21 -0.17 -11.98
CA GLY A 309 19.31 0.48 -12.67
C GLY A 309 19.95 -0.38 -13.76
N ARG A 310 20.04 -1.70 -13.58
CA ARG A 310 20.54 -2.65 -14.59
C ARG A 310 19.68 -2.69 -15.86
N ARG A 311 18.41 -2.28 -15.74
CA ARG A 311 17.44 -2.19 -16.84
C ARG A 311 17.36 -0.80 -17.48
N GLY A 312 18.34 0.06 -17.21
CA GLY A 312 18.45 1.38 -17.83
C GLY A 312 17.62 2.49 -17.16
N TYR A 313 16.94 2.21 -16.07
CA TYR A 313 16.24 3.24 -15.31
C TYR A 313 17.22 4.00 -14.39
N ARG A 314 17.10 5.31 -14.33
CA ARG A 314 17.89 6.19 -13.46
C ARG A 314 17.00 6.91 -12.47
N LEU A 315 17.42 6.97 -11.22
CA LEU A 315 16.75 7.75 -10.20
C LEU A 315 16.79 9.23 -10.57
N ILE A 316 15.63 9.88 -10.59
CA ILE A 316 15.51 11.33 -10.86
C ILE A 316 14.98 12.10 -9.65
N VAL A 317 14.14 11.48 -8.82
CA VAL A 317 13.61 12.07 -7.59
C VAL A 317 13.55 11.03 -6.50
N ARG A 318 13.96 11.40 -5.31
CA ARG A 318 13.70 10.66 -4.06
C ARG A 318 13.37 11.64 -2.96
N GLU A 319 12.23 11.49 -2.35
CA GLU A 319 11.83 12.32 -1.23
C GLU A 319 11.16 11.49 -0.13
N PRO A 320 11.22 11.93 1.13
CA PRO A 320 10.50 11.27 2.21
C PRO A 320 8.99 11.40 1.98
N HIS A 321 8.23 10.45 2.50
CA HIS A 321 6.76 10.48 2.45
C HIS A 321 6.23 11.79 3.05
N HIS A 322 6.86 12.28 4.12
CA HIS A 322 6.58 13.57 4.73
C HIS A 322 7.84 14.43 4.81
N ALA A 323 7.74 15.69 4.40
CA ALA A 323 8.89 16.63 4.39
C ALA A 323 9.38 17.00 5.80
N ASP A 324 8.48 17.09 6.78
CA ASP A 324 8.84 17.35 8.18
C ASP A 324 9.43 16.08 8.82
N PRO A 325 10.66 16.13 9.38
CA PRO A 325 11.30 14.95 9.97
C PRO A 325 10.54 14.32 11.15
N ALA A 326 9.80 15.10 11.94
CA ALA A 326 9.00 14.57 13.03
C ALA A 326 7.75 13.86 12.50
N VAL A 327 7.10 14.44 11.50
CA VAL A 327 5.98 13.80 10.80
C VAL A 327 6.46 12.53 10.10
N GLN A 328 7.57 12.58 9.36
CA GLN A 328 8.16 11.41 8.71
C GLN A 328 8.46 10.28 9.70
N LYS A 329 8.84 10.60 10.94
CA LYS A 329 9.14 9.60 11.96
C LYS A 329 7.91 8.97 12.63
N TYR A 330 6.82 9.74 12.77
CA TYR A 330 5.70 9.37 13.63
C TYR A 330 4.36 9.25 12.89
N ALA A 331 4.28 9.67 11.63
CA ALA A 331 3.11 9.52 10.79
C ALA A 331 2.92 8.07 10.30
N ILE A 332 1.82 7.84 9.61
CA ILE A 332 1.60 6.60 8.85
C ILE A 332 2.64 6.56 7.73
N ASP A 333 3.21 5.39 7.49
CA ASP A 333 4.15 5.14 6.40
C ASP A 333 5.35 6.11 6.33
N PRO A 334 6.41 5.87 7.12
CA PRO A 334 7.63 6.67 7.07
C PRO A 334 8.55 6.31 5.89
N SER A 335 8.03 5.76 4.81
CA SER A 335 8.80 5.33 3.65
C SER A 335 9.38 6.49 2.83
N MET A 336 10.18 6.14 1.84
CA MET A 336 10.65 7.05 0.79
C MET A 336 9.83 6.84 -0.47
N ILE A 337 9.60 7.89 -1.24
CA ILE A 337 9.03 7.81 -2.58
C ILE A 337 10.14 8.10 -3.57
N SER A 338 10.36 7.19 -4.52
CA SER A 338 11.39 7.31 -5.54
C SER A 338 10.78 7.28 -6.92
N LEU A 339 11.24 8.15 -7.82
CA LEU A 339 10.87 8.16 -9.22
C LEU A 339 12.12 7.88 -10.06
N PHE A 340 12.03 6.88 -10.90
CA PHE A 340 13.05 6.53 -11.88
C PHE A 340 12.55 6.89 -13.28
N ARG A 341 13.47 7.28 -14.16
CA ARG A 341 13.20 7.52 -15.57
C ARG A 341 14.07 6.60 -16.41
N TRP A 342 13.50 6.02 -17.45
CA TRP A 342 14.25 5.24 -18.42
C TRP A 342 15.22 6.13 -19.20
N ALA A 343 16.48 5.74 -19.29
CA ALA A 343 17.57 6.62 -19.72
C ALA A 343 17.47 7.06 -21.19
N ASP A 344 16.82 6.23 -22.04
CA ASP A 344 16.66 6.52 -23.46
C ASP A 344 15.35 7.27 -23.79
N ALA A 345 14.56 7.65 -22.79
CA ALA A 345 13.42 8.54 -22.95
C ALA A 345 13.99 9.98 -23.05
N GLY A 346 14.39 10.38 -24.27
CA GLY A 346 15.03 11.64 -24.60
C GLY A 346 14.20 12.89 -24.34
#